data_2e1087cb9e19608f5348c962faff0b9b
#
_entry.id   2e1087cb9e19608f5348c962faff0b9b
#
_cell.length_a   1.000
_cell.length_b   1.000
_cell.length_c   1.000
_cell.angle_alpha   90.00
_cell.angle_beta   90.00
_cell.angle_gamma   90.00
#
_symmetry.space_group_name_H-M   'P 1'
#
loop_
_entity.id
_entity.type
_entity.pdbx_description
1 polymer ?
#
loop_
_entity_poly.entity_id
_entity_poly.type
_entity_poly.pdbx_seq_one_letter_code
_entity_poly.pdbx_strand_id
1 'polypeptide(L)'
;DRSPSRGLGDVYKRQEVERMFNTKGMQGFTLHPDKAYLEINVKVYNRTPFPQTFLWWANPAVVVNDHYHSVFPPDVHAVFDHGKRDVSNFPIATGIYYKQDYSEGVDISKYKNIPVPTSYMAIKSRYDFVGGYEEHVQAGLLHVADHHLSPGKKQWTWGNGDFGIAWDRNLTDEDGPYIELMTGVYTDNQPDFTWLQPYEEKSWKQYFLPYSEVGYVKNATKDFILNLDVAENTAHIIVYATGRQENIKVELRDITGKILFDKVTILSPENIFKSQVNIAEQLPENLILSLYDNNGKLLLE
;
A
#
# COMPACT_ATOMS: atom_id res chain seq x y z
N ASP A 1 5.63 3.84 29.83
CA ASP A 1 6.89 3.20 30.22
C ASP A 1 7.84 3.25 29.01
N ARG A 2 8.84 4.14 29.10
CA ARG A 2 9.85 4.32 28.04
C ARG A 2 11.06 3.47 28.40
N SER A 3 11.03 2.20 28.05
CA SER A 3 12.24 1.38 28.08
C SER A 3 12.94 1.47 26.73
N PRO A 4 14.10 2.09 26.61
CA PRO A 4 14.89 1.99 25.40
C PRO A 4 15.40 0.55 25.28
N SER A 5 14.92 -0.17 24.28
CA SER A 5 15.47 -1.47 23.92
C SER A 5 16.86 -1.26 23.30
N ARG A 6 17.90 -1.70 24.00
CA ARG A 6 19.26 -1.80 23.47
C ARG A 6 19.45 -3.21 22.90
N GLY A 7 19.00 -3.43 21.69
CA GLY A 7 19.11 -4.71 21.00
C GLY A 7 19.19 -4.53 19.48
N LEU A 8 19.43 -5.60 18.76
CA LEU A 8 19.39 -5.64 17.28
C LEU A 8 17.96 -5.39 16.78
N GLY A 9 17.57 -4.13 16.65
CA GLY A 9 16.25 -3.67 16.28
C GLY A 9 15.53 -2.94 17.41
N ASP A 10 14.94 -1.80 17.09
CA ASP A 10 14.20 -0.99 18.04
C ASP A 10 12.71 -1.39 18.04
N VAL A 11 12.19 -1.66 19.25
CA VAL A 11 10.75 -1.93 19.47
C VAL A 11 10.19 -0.87 20.39
N TYR A 12 9.22 -0.10 19.87
CA TYR A 12 8.46 0.86 20.65
C TYR A 12 7.03 0.34 20.86
N LYS A 13 6.56 0.31 22.11
CA LYS A 13 5.20 -0.16 22.45
C LYS A 13 4.41 0.94 23.14
N ARG A 14 3.19 1.15 22.70
CA ARG A 14 2.18 1.98 23.36
C ARG A 14 0.96 1.14 23.71
N GLN A 15 0.33 1.49 24.82
CA GLN A 15 -0.93 0.88 25.22
C GLN A 15 -1.84 1.95 25.83
N GLU A 16 -3.12 1.80 25.59
CA GLU A 16 -4.16 2.66 26.14
C GLU A 16 -5.39 1.83 26.49
N VAL A 17 -6.11 2.27 27.51
CA VAL A 17 -7.44 1.78 27.84
C VAL A 17 -8.42 2.90 27.55
N GLU A 18 -9.32 2.68 26.60
CA GLU A 18 -10.40 3.60 26.29
C GLU A 18 -11.34 3.68 27.50
N ARG A 19 -11.65 4.91 27.97
CA ARG A 19 -12.27 5.13 29.28
C ARG A 19 -13.77 4.89 29.31
N MET A 20 -14.48 4.99 28.18
CA MET A 20 -15.93 4.82 28.12
C MET A 20 -16.32 3.33 28.11
N PHE A 21 -15.64 2.55 27.25
CA PHE A 21 -16.00 1.14 27.00
C PHE A 21 -14.94 0.16 27.52
N ASN A 22 -13.85 0.68 28.12
CA ASN A 22 -12.76 -0.11 28.71
C ASN A 22 -12.05 -1.06 27.73
N THR A 23 -12.13 -0.80 26.44
CA THR A 23 -11.37 -1.53 25.42
C THR A 23 -9.90 -1.17 25.54
N LYS A 24 -9.02 -2.17 25.53
CA LYS A 24 -7.57 -1.97 25.57
C LYS A 24 -6.98 -2.06 24.17
N GLY A 25 -6.30 -1.02 23.74
CA GLY A 25 -5.46 -0.99 22.54
C GLY A 25 -3.98 -1.10 22.89
N MET A 26 -3.22 -1.89 22.11
CA MET A 26 -1.76 -1.96 22.17
C MET A 26 -1.20 -1.87 20.78
N GLN A 27 -0.15 -1.07 20.61
CA GLN A 27 0.56 -0.86 19.35
C GLN A 27 2.05 -1.04 19.59
N GLY A 28 2.68 -1.84 18.76
CA GLY A 28 4.13 -2.04 18.75
C GLY A 28 4.68 -1.62 17.40
N PHE A 29 5.74 -0.83 17.39
CA PHE A 29 6.49 -0.42 16.22
C PHE A 29 7.85 -1.08 16.27
N THR A 30 8.23 -1.81 15.25
CA THR A 30 9.49 -2.55 15.22
C THR A 30 10.27 -2.21 13.95
N LEU A 31 11.49 -1.75 14.12
CA LEU A 31 12.50 -1.67 13.08
C LEU A 31 13.43 -2.88 13.20
N HIS A 32 13.48 -3.68 12.16
CA HIS A 32 14.39 -4.82 12.07
C HIS A 32 15.71 -4.38 11.44
N PRO A 33 16.87 -4.80 11.97
CA PRO A 33 18.17 -4.28 11.52
C PRO A 33 18.53 -4.64 10.07
N ASP A 34 17.91 -5.67 9.53
CA ASP A 34 18.18 -6.23 8.20
C ASP A 34 16.99 -6.09 7.23
N LYS A 35 16.00 -5.23 7.57
CA LYS A 35 14.79 -5.04 6.78
C LYS A 35 14.48 -3.57 6.53
N ALA A 36 14.15 -3.24 5.29
CA ALA A 36 13.71 -1.92 4.87
C ALA A 36 12.17 -1.79 5.02
N TYR A 37 11.66 -2.00 6.23
CA TYR A 37 10.27 -1.70 6.58
C TYR A 37 10.10 -1.40 8.07
N LEU A 38 9.06 -0.64 8.38
CA LEU A 38 8.53 -0.50 9.74
C LEU A 38 7.39 -1.51 9.92
N GLU A 39 7.52 -2.42 10.88
CA GLU A 39 6.46 -3.36 11.27
C GLU A 39 5.59 -2.73 12.37
N ILE A 40 4.29 -2.77 12.18
CA ILE A 40 3.30 -2.34 13.17
C ILE A 40 2.54 -3.58 13.64
N ASN A 41 2.62 -3.85 14.94
CA ASN A 41 1.86 -4.90 15.61
C ASN A 41 0.73 -4.27 16.40
N VAL A 42 -0.50 -4.66 16.15
CA VAL A 42 -1.66 -4.13 16.86
C VAL A 42 -2.38 -5.26 17.58
N LYS A 43 -2.87 -4.94 18.77
CA LYS A 43 -3.72 -5.80 19.55
C LYS A 43 -4.81 -4.97 20.20
N VAL A 44 -6.07 -5.41 20.05
CA VAL A 44 -7.22 -4.83 20.73
C VAL A 44 -7.88 -5.90 21.57
N TYR A 45 -8.32 -5.53 22.77
CA TYR A 45 -8.91 -6.45 23.75
C TYR A 45 -10.12 -5.83 24.41
N ASN A 46 -11.27 -6.47 24.27
CA ASN A 46 -12.49 -6.13 24.99
C ASN A 46 -12.42 -6.71 26.40
N ARG A 47 -12.32 -5.85 27.41
CA ARG A 47 -12.18 -6.22 28.83
C ARG A 47 -13.52 -6.38 29.54
N THR A 48 -14.63 -6.28 28.82
CA THR A 48 -15.99 -6.24 29.39
C THR A 48 -16.80 -7.48 29.01
N PRO A 49 -17.87 -7.80 29.79
CA PRO A 49 -18.78 -8.87 29.44
C PRO A 49 -19.80 -8.51 28.35
N PHE A 50 -19.64 -7.36 27.70
CA PHE A 50 -20.52 -6.85 26.65
C PHE A 50 -19.78 -6.74 25.33
N PRO A 51 -20.44 -6.95 24.17
CA PRO A 51 -19.84 -6.62 22.88
C PRO A 51 -19.47 -5.14 22.82
N GLN A 52 -18.30 -4.83 22.25
CA GLN A 52 -17.81 -3.47 22.05
C GLN A 52 -17.43 -3.27 20.59
N THR A 53 -17.51 -2.04 20.10
CA THR A 53 -17.10 -1.69 18.75
C THR A 53 -15.66 -1.20 18.73
N PHE A 54 -14.99 -1.37 17.59
CA PHE A 54 -13.76 -0.67 17.29
C PHE A 54 -13.67 -0.33 15.81
N LEU A 55 -12.86 0.68 15.52
CA LEU A 55 -12.50 1.10 14.19
C LEU A 55 -10.98 1.29 14.17
N TRP A 56 -10.31 0.65 13.22
CA TRP A 56 -8.88 0.80 13.06
C TRP A 56 -8.51 1.12 11.61
N TRP A 57 -7.82 2.23 11.45
CA TRP A 57 -7.13 2.62 10.23
C TRP A 57 -5.73 3.11 10.59
N ALA A 58 -4.71 2.59 9.96
CA ALA A 58 -3.37 3.14 10.04
C ALA A 58 -3.17 4.11 8.86
N ASN A 59 -2.85 5.35 9.18
CA ASN A 59 -2.85 6.47 8.24
C ASN A 59 -1.46 7.10 8.14
N PRO A 60 -0.47 6.47 7.49
CA PRO A 60 0.79 7.15 7.22
C PRO A 60 0.56 8.32 6.27
N ALA A 61 1.03 9.50 6.66
CA ALA A 61 1.05 10.67 5.82
C ALA A 61 2.38 10.71 5.06
N VAL A 62 2.32 10.92 3.76
CA VAL A 62 3.48 11.04 2.89
C VAL A 62 3.43 12.38 2.13
N VAL A 63 4.58 13.03 1.99
CA VAL A 63 4.69 14.27 1.21
C VAL A 63 4.36 14.00 -0.25
N VAL A 64 3.70 14.96 -0.89
CA VAL A 64 3.32 14.87 -2.30
C VAL A 64 3.66 16.15 -3.06
N ASN A 65 3.73 16.02 -4.38
CA ASN A 65 3.92 17.11 -5.32
C ASN A 65 3.32 16.74 -6.68
N ASP A 66 3.50 17.57 -7.70
CA ASP A 66 2.94 17.37 -9.05
C ASP A 66 3.46 16.10 -9.77
N HIS A 67 4.53 15.50 -9.28
CA HIS A 67 5.14 14.26 -9.82
C HIS A 67 4.74 13.02 -9.03
N TYR A 68 3.90 13.19 -8.02
CA TYR A 68 3.42 12.08 -7.20
C TYR A 68 2.20 11.42 -7.81
N HIS A 69 2.19 10.08 -7.80
CA HIS A 69 1.02 9.28 -8.12
C HIS A 69 0.76 8.21 -7.07
N SER A 70 -0.51 7.91 -6.89
CA SER A 70 -0.98 6.83 -6.02
C SER A 70 -0.80 5.49 -6.69
N VAL A 71 -0.41 4.49 -5.92
CA VAL A 71 -0.23 3.11 -6.35
C VAL A 71 -1.28 2.23 -5.68
N PHE A 72 -2.31 1.90 -6.44
CA PHE A 72 -3.31 0.91 -6.05
C PHE A 72 -3.04 -0.42 -6.76
N PRO A 73 -3.48 -1.54 -6.20
CA PRO A 73 -3.37 -2.84 -6.87
C PRO A 73 -4.01 -2.84 -8.27
N PRO A 74 -3.51 -3.67 -9.19
CA PRO A 74 -3.99 -3.70 -10.57
C PRO A 74 -5.43 -4.18 -10.74
N ASP A 75 -6.03 -4.81 -9.72
CA ASP A 75 -7.44 -5.21 -9.72
C ASP A 75 -8.39 -4.10 -9.21
N VAL A 76 -7.87 -2.92 -8.88
CA VAL A 76 -8.68 -1.77 -8.47
C VAL A 76 -9.08 -0.97 -9.70
N HIS A 77 -10.30 -1.16 -10.17
CA HIS A 77 -10.86 -0.47 -11.35
C HIS A 77 -11.87 0.62 -10.98
N ALA A 78 -12.25 0.69 -9.71
CA ALA A 78 -13.18 1.71 -9.22
C ALA A 78 -12.89 2.05 -7.76
N VAL A 79 -13.18 3.29 -7.42
CA VAL A 79 -13.05 3.84 -6.07
C VAL A 79 -14.33 4.56 -5.68
N PHE A 80 -14.59 4.66 -4.38
CA PHE A 80 -15.72 5.41 -3.84
C PHE A 80 -15.27 6.38 -2.74
N ASP A 81 -16.12 7.37 -2.47
CA ASP A 81 -15.84 8.38 -1.47
C ASP A 81 -16.12 7.88 -0.05
N HIS A 82 -15.58 8.61 0.94
CA HIS A 82 -15.76 8.33 2.37
C HIS A 82 -17.23 8.20 2.79
N GLY A 83 -18.13 8.97 2.17
CA GLY A 83 -19.57 8.92 2.47
C GLY A 83 -20.35 7.90 1.66
N LYS A 84 -19.72 7.10 0.81
CA LYS A 84 -20.36 6.17 -0.15
C LYS A 84 -21.40 6.85 -1.06
N ARG A 85 -21.19 8.14 -1.38
CA ARG A 85 -22.12 8.95 -2.20
C ARG A 85 -21.73 8.98 -3.67
N ASP A 86 -20.42 9.01 -3.91
CA ASP A 86 -19.82 9.10 -5.23
C ASP A 86 -18.95 7.86 -5.51
N VAL A 87 -18.97 7.42 -6.76
CA VAL A 87 -18.12 6.33 -7.28
C VAL A 87 -17.45 6.82 -8.56
N SER A 88 -16.20 6.46 -8.75
CA SER A 88 -15.45 6.77 -9.96
C SER A 88 -14.70 5.54 -10.48
N ASN A 89 -14.54 5.47 -11.80
CA ASN A 89 -13.52 4.60 -12.38
C ASN A 89 -12.14 5.04 -11.90
N PHE A 90 -11.21 4.10 -11.83
CA PHE A 90 -9.85 4.33 -11.40
C PHE A 90 -8.86 3.51 -12.26
N PRO A 91 -7.69 4.03 -12.64
CA PRO A 91 -7.18 5.38 -12.34
C PRO A 91 -7.78 6.51 -13.19
N ILE A 92 -8.41 6.19 -14.33
CA ILE A 92 -8.98 7.20 -15.23
C ILE A 92 -10.44 7.44 -14.86
N ALA A 93 -10.71 8.59 -14.25
CA ALA A 93 -12.07 9.05 -13.98
C ALA A 93 -12.73 9.55 -15.27
N THR A 94 -14.02 9.25 -15.46
CA THR A 94 -14.80 9.59 -16.69
C THR A 94 -16.15 10.21 -16.38
N GLY A 95 -16.33 10.79 -15.21
CA GLY A 95 -17.61 11.39 -14.80
C GLY A 95 -17.41 12.40 -13.67
N ILE A 96 -18.46 12.67 -12.92
CA ILE A 96 -18.40 13.59 -11.78
C ILE A 96 -18.00 12.80 -10.54
N TYR A 97 -16.96 13.29 -9.85
CA TYR A 97 -16.51 12.77 -8.57
C TYR A 97 -16.13 13.91 -7.63
N TYR A 98 -16.64 13.93 -6.41
CA TYR A 98 -16.47 15.06 -5.48
C TYR A 98 -16.82 16.43 -6.10
N LYS A 99 -17.87 16.48 -6.93
CA LYS A 99 -18.34 17.65 -7.67
C LYS A 99 -17.34 18.18 -8.71
N GLN A 100 -16.27 17.46 -8.99
CA GLN A 100 -15.37 17.75 -10.09
C GLN A 100 -15.80 16.98 -11.33
N ASP A 101 -15.76 17.64 -12.47
CA ASP A 101 -16.06 17.03 -13.77
C ASP A 101 -14.78 16.46 -14.40
N TYR A 102 -14.74 15.15 -14.51
CA TYR A 102 -13.66 14.39 -15.15
C TYR A 102 -14.12 13.70 -16.44
N SER A 103 -15.20 14.19 -17.07
CA SER A 103 -15.84 13.51 -18.20
C SER A 103 -14.93 13.28 -19.41
N GLU A 104 -13.90 14.11 -19.58
CA GLU A 104 -12.92 13.97 -20.67
C GLU A 104 -11.88 12.86 -20.43
N GLY A 105 -11.93 12.20 -19.29
CA GLY A 105 -10.96 11.20 -18.89
C GLY A 105 -9.71 11.80 -18.24
N VAL A 106 -9.64 11.75 -16.91
CA VAL A 106 -8.54 12.31 -16.12
C VAL A 106 -7.95 11.23 -15.23
N ASP A 107 -6.63 11.10 -15.25
CA ASP A 107 -5.88 10.22 -14.36
C ASP A 107 -5.87 10.79 -12.93
N ILE A 108 -6.80 10.32 -12.09
CA ILE A 108 -6.93 10.75 -10.70
C ILE A 108 -5.98 10.02 -9.74
N SER A 109 -5.13 9.14 -10.23
CA SER A 109 -4.01 8.63 -9.42
C SER A 109 -2.93 9.69 -9.22
N LYS A 110 -2.85 10.69 -10.11
CA LYS A 110 -1.86 11.77 -10.05
C LYS A 110 -2.32 12.89 -9.14
N TYR A 111 -1.52 13.23 -8.12
CA TYR A 111 -1.86 14.27 -7.15
C TYR A 111 -2.21 15.62 -7.82
N LYS A 112 -1.49 16.02 -8.86
CA LYS A 112 -1.76 17.25 -9.60
C LYS A 112 -3.17 17.36 -10.21
N ASN A 113 -3.87 16.26 -10.34
CA ASN A 113 -5.22 16.19 -10.89
C ASN A 113 -6.32 16.14 -9.80
N ILE A 114 -5.98 16.35 -8.54
CA ILE A 114 -6.90 16.28 -7.40
C ILE A 114 -7.07 17.69 -6.81
N PRO A 115 -8.01 18.51 -7.31
CA PRO A 115 -8.12 19.92 -6.90
C PRO A 115 -8.85 20.16 -5.58
N VAL A 116 -9.55 19.14 -5.03
CA VAL A 116 -10.40 19.28 -3.84
C VAL A 116 -10.11 18.16 -2.84
N PRO A 117 -10.47 18.36 -1.55
CA PRO A 117 -10.38 17.29 -0.55
C PRO A 117 -11.09 16.03 -1.03
N THR A 118 -10.34 14.94 -1.18
CA THR A 118 -10.85 13.75 -1.82
C THR A 118 -10.32 12.48 -1.17
N SER A 119 -11.18 11.48 -1.01
CA SER A 119 -10.78 10.11 -0.66
C SER A 119 -11.06 9.14 -1.79
N TYR A 120 -10.16 8.20 -1.98
CA TYR A 120 -10.34 7.04 -2.84
C TYR A 120 -10.31 5.79 -1.97
N MET A 121 -11.44 5.09 -1.87
CA MET A 121 -11.52 3.76 -1.27
C MET A 121 -11.67 2.75 -2.37
N ALA A 122 -10.77 1.78 -2.45
CA ALA A 122 -10.91 0.68 -3.39
C ALA A 122 -12.19 -0.10 -3.11
N ILE A 123 -12.99 -0.36 -4.12
CA ILE A 123 -14.23 -1.14 -3.96
C ILE A 123 -13.89 -2.56 -3.49
N LYS A 124 -12.87 -3.18 -4.09
CA LYS A 124 -12.38 -4.50 -3.72
C LYS A 124 -10.97 -4.72 -4.28
N SER A 125 -10.15 -5.46 -3.54
CA SER A 125 -8.85 -5.91 -4.03
C SER A 125 -8.46 -7.23 -3.34
N ARG A 126 -7.75 -8.09 -4.07
CA ARG A 126 -7.17 -9.34 -3.56
C ARG A 126 -5.70 -9.21 -3.21
N TYR A 127 -5.13 -8.04 -3.36
CA TYR A 127 -3.73 -7.74 -3.08
C TYR A 127 -3.57 -7.12 -1.69
N ASP A 128 -2.37 -7.19 -1.16
CA ASP A 128 -2.04 -6.81 0.22
C ASP A 128 -1.48 -5.39 0.36
N PHE A 129 -1.53 -4.53 -0.66
CA PHE A 129 -0.87 -3.25 -0.62
C PHE A 129 -1.72 -2.09 -1.13
N VAL A 130 -1.34 -0.89 -0.70
CA VAL A 130 -1.67 0.40 -1.28
C VAL A 130 -0.46 1.32 -1.06
N GLY A 131 -0.24 2.29 -1.92
CA GLY A 131 0.90 3.17 -1.75
C GLY A 131 0.93 4.34 -2.70
N GLY A 132 2.12 4.88 -2.88
CA GLY A 132 2.37 5.93 -3.84
C GLY A 132 3.86 6.06 -4.15
N TYR A 133 4.15 6.80 -5.20
CA TYR A 133 5.47 6.95 -5.77
C TYR A 133 5.67 8.36 -6.31
N GLU A 134 6.83 8.92 -6.07
CA GLU A 134 7.25 10.20 -6.62
C GLU A 134 8.27 9.96 -7.73
N GLU A 135 7.92 10.43 -8.95
CA GLU A 135 8.64 10.09 -10.18
C GLU A 135 10.02 10.76 -10.30
N HIS A 136 10.22 11.96 -9.72
CA HIS A 136 11.50 12.67 -9.82
C HIS A 136 12.56 12.12 -8.88
N VAL A 137 12.18 11.80 -7.63
CA VAL A 137 13.10 11.16 -6.69
C VAL A 137 13.13 9.65 -6.85
N GLN A 138 12.24 9.10 -7.67
CA GLN A 138 12.12 7.66 -7.94
C GLN A 138 11.99 6.83 -6.66
N ALA A 139 11.18 7.31 -5.72
CA ALA A 139 10.95 6.65 -4.45
C ALA A 139 9.49 6.73 -4.02
N GLY A 140 9.07 5.81 -3.18
CA GLY A 140 7.71 5.73 -2.70
C GLY A 140 7.58 5.02 -1.36
N LEU A 141 6.35 4.93 -0.89
CA LEU A 141 5.97 4.17 0.28
C LEU A 141 4.82 3.23 -0.08
N LEU A 142 4.95 1.96 0.30
CA LEU A 142 3.84 1.01 0.33
C LEU A 142 3.37 0.78 1.76
N HIS A 143 2.08 0.69 1.94
CA HIS A 143 1.42 0.17 3.12
C HIS A 143 0.95 -1.25 2.80
N VAL A 144 1.56 -2.24 3.42
CA VAL A 144 1.26 -3.67 3.20
C VAL A 144 0.52 -4.24 4.40
N ALA A 145 -0.61 -4.88 4.13
CA ALA A 145 -1.44 -5.54 5.13
C ALA A 145 -2.23 -6.67 4.49
N ASP A 146 -2.38 -7.80 5.18
CA ASP A 146 -3.16 -8.95 4.71
C ASP A 146 -4.61 -8.52 4.40
N HIS A 147 -5.02 -8.62 3.15
CA HIS A 147 -6.34 -8.20 2.69
C HIS A 147 -7.51 -9.01 3.30
N HIS A 148 -7.26 -10.20 3.84
CA HIS A 148 -8.27 -10.96 4.55
C HIS A 148 -8.61 -10.37 5.93
N LEU A 149 -7.65 -9.68 6.55
CA LEU A 149 -7.84 -8.98 7.83
C LEU A 149 -8.04 -7.49 7.64
N SER A 150 -7.40 -6.92 6.64
CA SER A 150 -7.39 -5.49 6.32
C SER A 150 -7.85 -5.25 4.88
N PRO A 151 -9.15 -5.47 4.58
CA PRO A 151 -9.67 -5.35 3.22
C PRO A 151 -9.71 -3.90 2.72
N GLY A 152 -9.85 -2.94 3.62
CA GLY A 152 -9.92 -1.52 3.27
C GLY A 152 -8.60 -1.00 2.75
N LYS A 153 -8.60 -0.43 1.54
CA LYS A 153 -7.49 0.32 0.96
C LYS A 153 -7.98 1.70 0.57
N LYS A 154 -7.37 2.70 1.16
CA LYS A 154 -7.84 4.08 1.03
C LYS A 154 -6.67 5.05 0.90
N GLN A 155 -6.89 6.06 0.08
CA GLN A 155 -6.10 7.28 0.05
C GLN A 155 -6.97 8.46 0.46
N TRP A 156 -6.39 9.44 1.11
CA TRP A 156 -7.02 10.72 1.37
C TRP A 156 -6.03 11.88 1.20
N THR A 157 -6.49 13.00 0.66
CA THR A 157 -5.72 14.24 0.53
C THR A 157 -6.63 15.46 0.62
N TRP A 158 -6.07 16.59 1.03
CA TRP A 158 -6.72 17.89 0.94
C TRP A 158 -6.85 18.41 -0.50
N GLY A 159 -6.12 17.81 -1.44
CA GLY A 159 -6.05 18.27 -2.83
C GLY A 159 -5.11 19.46 -3.01
N ASN A 160 -4.87 19.81 -4.27
CA ASN A 160 -3.90 20.84 -4.65
C ASN A 160 -4.52 22.20 -4.98
N GLY A 161 -5.82 22.39 -4.80
CA GLY A 161 -6.49 23.69 -4.94
C GLY A 161 -6.30 24.56 -3.70
N ASP A 162 -6.73 25.83 -3.80
CA ASP A 162 -6.52 26.87 -2.78
C ASP A 162 -6.98 26.42 -1.36
N PHE A 163 -8.09 25.71 -1.28
CA PHE A 163 -8.61 25.22 -0.02
C PHE A 163 -7.67 24.17 0.61
N GLY A 164 -7.16 23.23 -0.20
CA GLY A 164 -6.21 22.22 0.26
C GLY A 164 -4.91 22.84 0.72
N ILE A 165 -4.35 23.76 -0.08
CA ILE A 165 -3.11 24.47 0.25
C ILE A 165 -3.26 25.27 1.56
N ALA A 166 -4.44 25.88 1.80
CA ALA A 166 -4.68 26.59 3.06
C ALA A 166 -4.69 25.65 4.27
N TRP A 167 -5.23 24.44 4.13
CA TRP A 167 -5.20 23.42 5.19
C TRP A 167 -3.82 22.82 5.40
N ASP A 168 -3.08 22.54 4.32
CA ASP A 168 -1.71 22.05 4.43
C ASP A 168 -0.83 22.99 5.27
N ARG A 169 -0.91 24.30 5.05
CA ARG A 169 -0.19 25.30 5.85
C ARG A 169 -0.53 25.27 7.33
N ASN A 170 -1.77 24.89 7.68
CA ASN A 170 -2.21 24.81 9.08
C ASN A 170 -1.83 23.49 9.75
N LEU A 171 -1.64 22.40 8.98
CA LEU A 171 -1.44 21.06 9.49
C LEU A 171 0.00 20.59 9.43
N THR A 172 0.77 21.06 8.45
CA THR A 172 2.14 20.60 8.18
C THR A 172 3.18 21.71 8.25
N ASP A 173 2.78 22.93 8.67
CA ASP A 173 3.64 24.09 8.70
C ASP A 173 4.33 24.33 7.34
N GLU A 174 5.63 24.10 7.24
CA GLU A 174 6.43 24.26 6.02
C GLU A 174 6.66 22.93 5.25
N ASP A 175 6.19 21.80 5.77
CA ASP A 175 6.43 20.49 5.15
C ASP A 175 5.59 20.24 3.87
N GLY A 176 4.59 21.10 3.64
CA GLY A 176 3.78 21.10 2.41
C GLY A 176 2.67 20.06 2.37
N PRO A 177 2.11 19.79 1.19
CA PRO A 177 0.96 18.91 1.03
C PRO A 177 1.30 17.44 1.26
N TYR A 178 0.30 16.67 1.68
CA TYR A 178 0.44 15.26 1.95
C TYR A 178 -0.75 14.42 1.47
N ILE A 179 -0.51 13.12 1.35
CA ILE A 179 -1.52 12.09 1.15
C ILE A 179 -1.45 11.10 2.32
N GLU A 180 -2.60 10.65 2.78
CA GLU A 180 -2.72 9.52 3.71
C GLU A 180 -2.92 8.23 2.93
N LEU A 181 -2.07 7.22 3.18
CA LEU A 181 -2.14 5.89 2.57
C LEU A 181 -2.62 4.88 3.61
N MET A 182 -3.87 4.49 3.54
CA MET A 182 -4.54 3.81 4.64
C MET A 182 -4.94 2.38 4.31
N THR A 183 -4.86 1.50 5.32
CA THR A 183 -5.59 0.24 5.31
C THR A 183 -6.48 0.10 6.54
N GLY A 184 -7.73 -0.38 6.34
CA GLY A 184 -8.71 -0.59 7.39
C GLY A 184 -8.82 -2.05 7.78
N VAL A 185 -8.83 -2.34 9.09
CA VAL A 185 -8.86 -3.69 9.61
C VAL A 185 -10.29 -4.11 9.95
N TYR A 186 -10.71 -5.25 9.38
CA TYR A 186 -12.07 -5.78 9.44
C TYR A 186 -13.14 -4.84 8.89
N THR A 187 -12.73 -3.87 8.07
CA THR A 187 -13.64 -2.93 7.40
C THR A 187 -13.04 -2.50 6.06
N ASP A 188 -13.87 -2.31 5.08
CA ASP A 188 -13.52 -1.80 3.74
C ASP A 188 -13.82 -0.30 3.59
N ASN A 189 -14.49 0.30 4.56
CA ASN A 189 -14.82 1.71 4.55
C ASN A 189 -14.84 2.31 5.96
N GLN A 190 -14.48 3.56 6.06
CA GLN A 190 -14.67 4.40 7.24
C GLN A 190 -15.94 5.25 7.02
N PRO A 191 -16.89 5.38 7.97
CA PRO A 191 -16.75 5.06 9.41
C PRO A 191 -17.31 3.69 9.82
N ASP A 192 -17.42 2.74 8.93
CA ASP A 192 -17.89 1.41 9.29
C ASP A 192 -16.94 0.80 10.34
N PHE A 193 -17.51 0.20 11.36
CA PHE A 193 -16.79 -0.38 12.48
C PHE A 193 -17.05 -1.88 12.57
N THR A 194 -16.25 -2.58 13.37
CA THR A 194 -16.43 -4.00 13.66
C THR A 194 -16.64 -4.22 15.15
N TRP A 195 -16.96 -5.46 15.52
CA TRP A 195 -17.27 -5.83 16.88
C TRP A 195 -16.18 -6.71 17.49
N LEU A 196 -15.90 -6.43 18.77
CA LEU A 196 -15.21 -7.34 19.68
C LEU A 196 -16.26 -8.00 20.58
N GLN A 197 -16.32 -9.32 20.58
CA GLN A 197 -17.18 -10.06 21.50
C GLN A 197 -16.70 -9.90 22.96
N PRO A 198 -17.51 -10.25 23.96
CA PRO A 198 -17.08 -10.21 25.35
C PRO A 198 -15.74 -10.92 25.54
N TYR A 199 -14.77 -10.24 26.13
CA TYR A 199 -13.41 -10.73 26.41
C TYR A 199 -12.61 -11.17 25.18
N GLU A 200 -13.05 -10.82 23.97
CA GLU A 200 -12.34 -11.13 22.73
C GLU A 200 -11.09 -10.27 22.59
N GLU A 201 -10.04 -10.90 22.07
CA GLU A 201 -8.80 -10.26 21.63
C GLU A 201 -8.64 -10.46 20.12
N LYS A 202 -8.29 -9.38 19.41
CA LYS A 202 -7.87 -9.45 18.01
C LYS A 202 -6.47 -8.85 17.86
N SER A 203 -5.65 -9.45 16.98
CA SER A 203 -4.32 -8.94 16.70
C SER A 203 -4.00 -9.08 15.21
N TRP A 204 -3.20 -8.15 14.70
CA TRP A 204 -2.76 -8.12 13.30
C TRP A 204 -1.44 -7.36 13.15
N LYS A 205 -0.87 -7.47 11.96
CA LYS A 205 0.34 -6.74 11.56
C LYS A 205 0.09 -5.93 10.30
N GLN A 206 0.76 -4.79 10.21
CA GLN A 206 0.83 -3.94 9.04
C GLN A 206 2.27 -3.48 8.85
N TYR A 207 2.65 -3.15 7.61
CA TYR A 207 4.03 -2.81 7.28
C TYR A 207 4.05 -1.54 6.44
N PHE A 208 4.98 -0.63 6.74
CA PHE A 208 5.31 0.51 5.90
C PHE A 208 6.66 0.27 5.24
N LEU A 209 6.67 0.16 3.91
CA LEU A 209 7.83 -0.20 3.11
C LEU A 209 8.26 0.99 2.25
N PRO A 210 9.31 1.72 2.61
CA PRO A 210 9.96 2.62 1.67
C PRO A 210 10.62 1.79 0.56
N TYR A 211 10.51 2.26 -0.68
CA TYR A 211 11.09 1.60 -1.84
C TYR A 211 11.55 2.62 -2.88
N SER A 212 12.45 2.22 -3.77
CA SER A 212 12.97 3.08 -4.83
C SER A 212 13.07 2.35 -6.17
N GLU A 213 13.03 3.12 -7.25
CA GLU A 213 13.33 2.68 -8.61
C GLU A 213 12.43 1.55 -9.17
N VAL A 214 11.29 1.28 -8.54
CA VAL A 214 10.34 0.24 -9.00
C VAL A 214 9.22 0.82 -9.86
N GLY A 215 8.85 2.09 -9.63
CA GLY A 215 7.74 2.72 -10.36
C GLY A 215 6.37 2.19 -9.93
N TYR A 216 5.54 1.83 -10.93
CA TYR A 216 4.17 1.35 -10.71
C TYR A 216 4.14 -0.11 -10.26
N VAL A 217 4.05 -0.32 -8.97
CA VAL A 217 4.01 -1.66 -8.35
C VAL A 217 2.81 -2.45 -8.83
N LYS A 218 3.02 -3.69 -9.26
CA LYS A 218 1.95 -4.62 -9.68
C LYS A 218 1.58 -5.59 -8.56
N ASN A 219 2.54 -6.02 -7.76
CA ASN A 219 2.28 -6.84 -6.57
C ASN A 219 3.35 -6.59 -5.50
N ALA A 220 2.98 -6.75 -4.23
CA ALA A 220 3.89 -6.60 -3.11
C ALA A 220 3.49 -7.46 -1.91
N THR A 221 4.52 -7.96 -1.22
CA THR A 221 4.45 -8.48 0.15
C THR A 221 5.38 -7.67 1.04
N LYS A 222 5.46 -7.99 2.32
CA LYS A 222 6.45 -7.35 3.21
C LYS A 222 7.91 -7.62 2.80
N ASP A 223 8.17 -8.66 2.01
CA ASP A 223 9.52 -9.08 1.65
C ASP A 223 9.92 -8.68 0.22
N PHE A 224 8.95 -8.58 -0.71
CA PHE A 224 9.20 -8.34 -2.13
C PHE A 224 8.23 -7.36 -2.75
N ILE A 225 8.69 -6.64 -3.76
CA ILE A 225 7.88 -5.75 -4.59
C ILE A 225 8.18 -6.07 -6.06
N LEU A 226 7.13 -6.22 -6.86
CA LEU A 226 7.21 -6.50 -8.30
C LEU A 226 6.67 -5.34 -9.14
N ASN A 227 7.35 -5.06 -10.25
CA ASN A 227 6.79 -4.34 -11.37
C ASN A 227 7.06 -5.08 -12.68
N LEU A 228 6.05 -5.14 -13.53
CA LEU A 228 6.09 -5.65 -14.90
C LEU A 228 5.36 -4.66 -15.80
N ASP A 229 6.10 -3.89 -16.56
CA ASP A 229 5.57 -3.00 -17.57
C ASP A 229 5.93 -3.48 -18.96
N VAL A 230 5.03 -3.28 -19.91
CA VAL A 230 5.25 -3.65 -21.31
C VAL A 230 5.18 -2.40 -22.17
N ALA A 231 6.24 -2.13 -22.89
CA ALA A 231 6.30 -1.08 -23.87
C ALA A 231 6.72 -1.68 -25.22
N GLU A 232 5.92 -1.45 -26.26
CA GLU A 232 6.11 -2.07 -27.57
C GLU A 232 6.15 -3.60 -27.43
N ASN A 233 7.27 -4.24 -27.80
CA ASN A 233 7.48 -5.69 -27.70
C ASN A 233 8.48 -6.04 -26.59
N THR A 234 8.63 -5.18 -25.58
CA THR A 234 9.60 -5.36 -24.50
C THR A 234 8.91 -5.37 -23.14
N ALA A 235 9.10 -6.44 -22.39
CA ALA A 235 8.72 -6.52 -20.97
C ALA A 235 9.86 -5.95 -20.11
N HIS A 236 9.55 -4.96 -19.30
CA HIS A 236 10.45 -4.37 -18.32
C HIS A 236 10.14 -4.99 -16.95
N ILE A 237 11.08 -5.74 -16.44
CA ILE A 237 10.96 -6.46 -15.17
C ILE A 237 11.76 -5.70 -14.10
N ILE A 238 11.12 -5.37 -12.99
CA ILE A 238 11.77 -4.81 -11.81
C ILE A 238 11.35 -5.59 -10.57
N VAL A 239 12.33 -6.02 -9.78
CA VAL A 239 12.11 -6.72 -8.52
C VAL A 239 12.95 -6.08 -7.43
N TYR A 240 12.29 -5.72 -6.35
CA TYR A 240 12.89 -5.17 -5.14
C TYR A 240 12.64 -6.12 -3.97
N ALA A 241 13.61 -6.21 -3.05
CA ALA A 241 13.45 -6.94 -1.80
C ALA A 241 13.74 -6.02 -0.61
N THR A 242 12.93 -6.12 0.45
CA THR A 242 13.09 -5.33 1.68
C THR A 242 14.24 -5.77 2.58
N GLY A 243 14.93 -6.82 2.23
CA GLY A 243 16.13 -7.32 2.92
C GLY A 243 16.90 -8.23 1.97
N ARG A 244 18.12 -8.64 2.37
CA ARG A 244 18.94 -9.53 1.55
C ARG A 244 18.28 -10.89 1.38
N GLN A 245 18.11 -11.29 0.12
CA GLN A 245 17.54 -12.57 -0.31
C GLN A 245 18.49 -13.21 -1.33
N GLU A 246 18.84 -14.47 -1.13
CA GLU A 246 19.77 -15.19 -1.99
C GLU A 246 19.05 -16.28 -2.78
N ASN A 247 19.58 -16.59 -3.97
CA ASN A 247 19.08 -17.65 -4.85
C ASN A 247 17.59 -17.48 -5.22
N ILE A 248 17.16 -16.23 -5.43
CA ILE A 248 15.82 -15.95 -5.89
C ILE A 248 15.76 -16.16 -7.40
N LYS A 249 14.88 -17.04 -7.86
CA LYS A 249 14.58 -17.21 -9.27
C LYS A 249 13.49 -16.21 -9.67
N VAL A 250 13.80 -15.35 -10.61
CA VAL A 250 12.86 -14.44 -11.31
C VAL A 250 12.47 -15.12 -12.61
N GLU A 251 11.20 -15.39 -12.84
CA GLU A 251 10.70 -16.08 -14.02
C GLU A 251 9.57 -15.27 -14.67
N LEU A 252 9.70 -15.01 -15.97
CA LEU A 252 8.62 -14.50 -16.82
C LEU A 252 8.13 -15.62 -17.73
N ARG A 253 6.84 -15.93 -17.69
CA ARG A 253 6.19 -16.92 -18.55
C ARG A 253 4.92 -16.35 -19.16
N ASP A 254 4.46 -16.98 -20.23
CA ASP A 254 3.13 -16.71 -20.75
C ASP A 254 2.06 -17.58 -20.04
N ILE A 255 0.77 -17.29 -20.30
CA ILE A 255 -0.36 -18.06 -19.73
C ILE A 255 -0.40 -19.52 -20.17
N THR A 256 0.34 -19.92 -21.22
CA THR A 256 0.45 -21.32 -21.64
C THR A 256 1.52 -22.07 -20.82
N GLY A 257 2.28 -21.37 -19.99
CA GLY A 257 3.38 -21.90 -19.21
C GLY A 257 4.73 -21.90 -19.93
N LYS A 258 4.83 -21.29 -21.12
CA LYS A 258 6.11 -21.14 -21.84
C LYS A 258 6.96 -20.10 -21.11
N ILE A 259 8.14 -20.49 -20.68
CA ILE A 259 9.12 -19.61 -20.06
C ILE A 259 9.74 -18.72 -21.15
N LEU A 260 9.62 -17.41 -20.97
CA LEU A 260 10.19 -16.37 -21.84
C LEU A 260 11.53 -15.86 -21.30
N PHE A 261 11.67 -15.88 -19.99
CA PHE A 261 12.88 -15.47 -19.28
C PHE A 261 12.93 -16.13 -17.91
N ASP A 262 14.14 -16.53 -17.48
CA ASP A 262 14.41 -16.87 -16.10
C ASP A 262 15.83 -16.51 -15.70
N LYS A 263 16.02 -16.14 -14.43
CA LYS A 263 17.33 -15.84 -13.87
C LYS A 263 17.32 -16.01 -12.35
N VAL A 264 18.37 -16.65 -11.84
CA VAL A 264 18.62 -16.70 -10.39
C VAL A 264 19.50 -15.51 -9.99
N THR A 265 19.14 -14.82 -8.92
CA THR A 265 19.80 -13.60 -8.50
C THR A 265 19.81 -13.45 -6.97
N ILE A 266 20.58 -12.46 -6.50
CA ILE A 266 20.55 -11.96 -5.13
C ILE A 266 19.83 -10.62 -5.15
N LEU A 267 18.90 -10.41 -4.22
CA LEU A 267 18.14 -9.17 -4.07
C LEU A 267 18.43 -8.54 -2.70
N SER A 268 18.43 -7.23 -2.67
CA SER A 268 18.43 -6.45 -1.42
C SER A 268 17.87 -5.05 -1.70
N PRO A 269 17.61 -4.21 -0.69
CA PRO A 269 17.22 -2.83 -0.93
C PRO A 269 18.21 -2.04 -1.81
N GLU A 270 19.50 -2.36 -1.74
CA GLU A 270 20.58 -1.73 -2.53
C GLU A 270 20.86 -2.44 -3.86
N ASN A 271 20.31 -3.65 -4.05
CA ASN A 271 20.55 -4.46 -5.25
C ASN A 271 19.22 -4.86 -5.89
N ILE A 272 18.64 -3.91 -6.60
CA ILE A 272 17.34 -4.06 -7.29
C ILE A 272 17.59 -4.82 -8.59
N PHE A 273 16.80 -5.87 -8.85
CA PHE A 273 16.85 -6.58 -10.10
C PHE A 273 16.09 -5.83 -11.19
N LYS A 274 16.76 -5.58 -12.33
CA LYS A 274 16.16 -4.98 -13.52
C LYS A 274 16.52 -5.80 -14.73
N SER A 275 15.53 -6.06 -15.61
CA SER A 275 15.76 -6.76 -16.88
C SER A 275 14.77 -6.30 -17.94
N GLN A 276 15.20 -6.42 -19.19
CA GLN A 276 14.36 -6.20 -20.36
C GLN A 276 14.32 -7.49 -21.17
N VAL A 277 13.12 -7.91 -21.56
CA VAL A 277 12.89 -9.16 -22.28
C VAL A 277 12.06 -8.87 -23.52
N ASN A 278 12.56 -9.25 -24.68
CA ASN A 278 11.76 -9.20 -25.89
C ASN A 278 10.68 -10.29 -25.82
N ILE A 279 9.42 -9.89 -25.86
CA ILE A 279 8.26 -10.76 -25.74
C ILE A 279 7.57 -11.05 -27.08
N ALA A 280 8.19 -10.59 -28.19
CA ALA A 280 7.62 -10.67 -29.52
C ALA A 280 6.19 -10.08 -29.57
N GLU A 281 5.20 -10.86 -30.04
CA GLU A 281 3.80 -10.41 -30.17
C GLU A 281 2.93 -10.81 -28.97
N GLN A 282 3.52 -11.13 -27.79
CA GLN A 282 2.73 -11.46 -26.61
C GLN A 282 2.00 -10.23 -26.08
N LEU A 283 0.73 -10.41 -25.71
CA LEU A 283 -0.06 -9.38 -25.08
C LEU A 283 0.31 -9.27 -23.58
N PRO A 284 0.34 -8.05 -23.01
CA PRO A 284 0.71 -7.84 -21.61
C PRO A 284 -0.09 -8.69 -20.63
N GLU A 285 -1.40 -8.84 -20.86
CA GLU A 285 -2.31 -9.63 -20.03
C GLU A 285 -2.04 -11.14 -20.05
N ASN A 286 -1.22 -11.60 -20.98
CA ASN A 286 -0.81 -13.00 -21.10
C ASN A 286 0.52 -13.29 -20.39
N LEU A 287 1.09 -12.31 -19.72
CA LEU A 287 2.39 -12.45 -19.05
C LEU A 287 2.22 -12.65 -17.56
N ILE A 288 3.04 -13.53 -17.00
CA ILE A 288 3.07 -13.83 -15.57
C ILE A 288 4.51 -13.72 -15.10
N LEU A 289 4.75 -12.81 -14.15
CA LEU A 289 6.05 -12.65 -13.50
C LEU A 289 6.01 -13.27 -12.10
N SER A 290 6.86 -14.25 -11.86
CA SER A 290 6.88 -15.01 -10.61
C SER A 290 8.25 -15.01 -9.97
N LEU A 291 8.27 -15.03 -8.63
CA LEU A 291 9.48 -15.22 -7.82
C LEU A 291 9.41 -16.56 -7.10
N TYR A 292 10.52 -17.30 -7.12
CA TYR A 292 10.65 -18.56 -6.41
C TYR A 292 11.89 -18.58 -5.52
N ASP A 293 11.81 -19.28 -4.40
CA ASP A 293 12.98 -19.60 -3.59
C ASP A 293 13.83 -20.75 -4.21
N ASN A 294 14.94 -21.08 -3.56
CA ASN A 294 15.84 -22.14 -3.98
C ASN A 294 15.22 -23.57 -3.94
N ASN A 295 14.07 -23.74 -3.30
CA ASN A 295 13.33 -24.99 -3.23
C ASN A 295 12.18 -25.04 -4.26
N GLY A 296 12.04 -24.01 -5.10
CA GLY A 296 10.96 -23.88 -6.07
C GLY A 296 9.62 -23.46 -5.47
N LYS A 297 9.59 -22.97 -4.23
CA LYS A 297 8.38 -22.43 -3.61
C LYS A 297 8.10 -21.05 -4.19
N LEU A 298 6.87 -20.83 -4.65
CA LEU A 298 6.40 -19.50 -5.08
C LEU A 298 6.39 -18.53 -3.90
N LEU A 299 7.04 -17.38 -4.08
CA LEU A 299 7.14 -16.31 -3.09
C LEU A 299 6.19 -15.14 -3.42
N LEU A 300 6.09 -14.78 -4.72
CA LEU A 300 5.22 -13.71 -5.20
C LEU A 300 5.00 -13.87 -6.72
N GLU A 301 3.81 -13.50 -7.17
CA GLU A 301 3.44 -13.52 -8.59
C GLU A 301 2.62 -12.30 -8.97
#